data_cfcf5df81201c65b4131d6beedfaecf9
#
_entry.id   cfcf5df81201c65b4131d6beedfaecf9
#
_cell.length_a   1.000
_cell.length_b   1.000
_cell.length_c   1.000
_cell.angle_alpha   90.00
_cell.angle_beta   90.00
_cell.angle_gamma   90.00
#
_symmetry.space_group_name_H-M   'P 1'
#
loop_
_entity.id
_entity.type
_entity.pdbx_description
1 polymer ?
#
loop_
_entity_poly.entity_id
_entity_poly.type
_entity_poly.pdbx_seq_one_letter_code
_entity_poly.pdbx_strand_id
1 'polypeptide(L)'
;LLSPNKFSIGRAISLTQYILKEKNAENIPTEVTFRRYAKWYKANNLDKWTLARDGMKALKDKVEPYIVRDVSILEVGQVLIADGHTLNFQVINPFTGRPSRATLIGFLDWKSGGLVGYDIMLEENTQNIANALRNAILNMDKVPEYVYQDNGRAFKSKFFNGDSKFEELGFTGIYEKLGITPVYATPYNARAKVIERFFLDFQESFEKLMPSYIGTSIDNKPAYMNRNEKLHKQIHAQKANFVPNIEQALILIKEWLKFKHSQPCPNNRNKTIAQMLTTIQKQNIDESQLDDLMMDTVVKHIGRNGIRFLKADYFNDALYGIRGKCVVKYNLNDLSYIKIYSMKGEFLCRADRVTATHPLAHLLGDVKDIEDYKQKIRKQKQLQNKTIKAVKEHFSLEDIDLIKSKLIDAEISKEELIIEQPAIEKQEVKKEKTKQPENYVQNRKRPIFKDNYERYEWHMKNGCIGNEDRQWLSEYIRSEEFKIIYEK
;
A
#
# COMPACT_ATOMS: atom_id res chain seq x y z
N LEU A 1 -21.00 -46.47 20.29
CA LEU A 1 -20.47 -45.28 20.97
C LEU A 1 -19.33 -44.61 20.22
N LEU A 2 -18.45 -45.38 19.62
CA LEU A 2 -17.21 -44.87 18.92
C LEU A 2 -17.42 -44.60 17.44
N SER A 3 -18.66 -44.30 16.99
CA SER A 3 -18.90 -44.00 15.58
C SER A 3 -18.50 -42.57 15.23
N PRO A 4 -17.83 -42.34 14.07
CA PRO A 4 -17.50 -41.01 13.56
C PRO A 4 -18.75 -40.17 13.22
N ASN A 5 -19.91 -40.82 13.03
CA ASN A 5 -21.20 -40.17 12.82
C ASN A 5 -21.80 -39.55 14.09
N LYS A 6 -21.11 -39.67 15.25
CA LYS A 6 -21.46 -39.04 16.53
C LYS A 6 -22.89 -39.32 17.00
N PHE A 7 -23.38 -40.56 16.90
CA PHE A 7 -24.67 -40.91 17.41
C PHE A 7 -24.87 -40.42 18.85
N SER A 8 -26.04 -39.90 19.16
CA SER A 8 -26.41 -39.63 20.55
C SER A 8 -26.35 -40.93 21.39
N ILE A 9 -26.03 -40.79 22.69
CA ILE A 9 -25.89 -41.95 23.58
C ILE A 9 -27.22 -42.73 23.56
N GLY A 10 -28.38 -42.08 23.61
CA GLY A 10 -29.70 -42.73 23.55
C GLY A 10 -29.86 -43.54 22.26
N ARG A 11 -29.51 -42.96 21.10
CA ARG A 11 -29.63 -43.70 19.82
C ARG A 11 -28.67 -44.88 19.74
N ALA A 12 -27.43 -44.72 20.23
CA ALA A 12 -26.48 -45.84 20.30
C ALA A 12 -27.02 -46.98 21.21
N ILE A 13 -27.66 -46.65 22.34
CA ILE A 13 -28.28 -47.63 23.21
C ILE A 13 -29.44 -48.37 22.51
N SER A 14 -30.36 -47.64 21.88
CA SER A 14 -31.47 -48.24 21.14
C SER A 14 -31.01 -49.22 20.06
N LEU A 15 -29.98 -48.83 19.29
CA LEU A 15 -29.36 -49.69 18.27
C LEU A 15 -28.71 -50.93 18.90
N THR A 16 -28.01 -50.78 20.02
CA THR A 16 -27.37 -51.88 20.71
C THR A 16 -28.41 -52.87 21.28
N GLN A 17 -29.47 -52.35 21.89
CA GLN A 17 -30.57 -53.19 22.42
C GLN A 17 -31.28 -53.95 21.29
N TYR A 18 -31.51 -53.27 20.13
CA TYR A 18 -32.06 -53.93 18.95
C TYR A 18 -31.19 -55.08 18.47
N ILE A 19 -29.88 -54.87 18.31
CA ILE A 19 -28.94 -55.89 17.89
C ILE A 19 -28.86 -57.06 18.88
N LEU A 20 -28.90 -56.78 20.18
CA LEU A 20 -28.89 -57.83 21.21
C LEU A 20 -30.19 -58.67 21.18
N LYS A 21 -31.34 -58.05 20.91
CA LYS A 21 -32.61 -58.80 20.70
C LYS A 21 -32.55 -59.70 19.47
N GLU A 22 -32.06 -59.22 18.34
CA GLU A 22 -31.87 -60.00 17.12
C GLU A 22 -30.91 -61.18 17.31
N LYS A 23 -29.94 -61.04 18.22
CA LYS A 23 -29.00 -62.06 18.57
C LYS A 23 -29.45 -62.99 19.68
N ASN A 24 -30.73 -62.88 20.13
CA ASN A 24 -31.32 -63.67 21.21
C ASN A 24 -30.48 -63.68 22.51
N ALA A 25 -29.91 -62.51 22.87
CA ALA A 25 -29.16 -62.37 24.10
C ALA A 25 -30.09 -62.58 25.32
N GLU A 26 -29.74 -63.46 26.24
CA GLU A 26 -30.55 -63.84 27.41
C GLU A 26 -30.80 -62.68 28.39
N ASN A 27 -29.78 -61.81 28.56
CA ASN A 27 -29.87 -60.64 29.46
C ASN A 27 -29.50 -59.38 28.74
N ILE A 28 -30.52 -58.52 28.42
CA ILE A 28 -30.31 -57.20 27.83
C ILE A 28 -30.31 -56.16 28.93
N PRO A 29 -29.21 -55.42 29.14
CA PRO A 29 -29.11 -54.39 30.15
C PRO A 29 -30.15 -53.26 29.94
N THR A 30 -30.58 -52.63 31.05
CA THR A 30 -31.48 -51.49 31.02
C THR A 30 -30.77 -50.27 30.41
N GLU A 31 -31.55 -49.32 29.91
CA GLU A 31 -31.00 -48.06 29.38
C GLU A 31 -30.09 -47.33 30.39
N VAL A 32 -30.45 -47.36 31.66
CA VAL A 32 -29.68 -46.74 32.75
C VAL A 32 -28.30 -47.37 32.86
N THR A 33 -28.21 -48.70 32.74
CA THR A 33 -26.96 -49.42 32.79
C THR A 33 -26.06 -49.04 31.62
N PHE A 34 -26.61 -48.98 30.42
CA PHE A 34 -25.85 -48.53 29.25
C PHE A 34 -25.39 -47.08 29.37
N ARG A 35 -26.22 -46.15 29.93
CA ARG A 35 -25.80 -44.76 30.17
C ARG A 35 -24.68 -44.66 31.18
N ARG A 36 -24.74 -45.44 32.26
CA ARG A 36 -23.63 -45.53 33.26
C ARG A 36 -22.35 -46.05 32.61
N TYR A 37 -22.43 -47.10 31.81
CA TYR A 37 -21.28 -47.63 31.08
C TYR A 37 -20.71 -46.61 30.10
N ALA A 38 -21.53 -45.91 29.30
CA ALA A 38 -21.08 -44.91 28.39
C ALA A 38 -20.33 -43.74 29.08
N LYS A 39 -20.86 -43.33 30.26
CA LYS A 39 -20.21 -42.29 31.08
C LYS A 39 -18.89 -42.78 31.63
N TRP A 40 -18.81 -43.99 32.17
CA TRP A 40 -17.61 -44.62 32.67
C TRP A 40 -16.60 -44.79 31.53
N TYR A 41 -17.01 -45.34 30.39
CA TYR A 41 -16.15 -45.55 29.25
C TYR A 41 -15.50 -44.24 28.74
N LYS A 42 -16.32 -43.18 28.59
CA LYS A 42 -15.82 -41.87 28.21
C LYS A 42 -14.80 -41.31 29.20
N ALA A 43 -15.03 -41.49 30.50
CA ALA A 43 -14.12 -40.98 31.53
C ALA A 43 -12.79 -41.74 31.56
N ASN A 44 -12.78 -43.04 31.29
CA ASN A 44 -11.57 -43.89 31.36
C ASN A 44 -10.89 -44.11 30.00
N ASN A 45 -11.52 -43.75 28.89
CA ASN A 45 -10.98 -43.90 27.52
C ASN A 45 -11.29 -42.63 26.71
N LEU A 46 -10.92 -41.46 27.25
CA LEU A 46 -11.20 -40.20 26.61
C LEU A 46 -10.43 -40.04 25.28
N ASP A 47 -9.26 -40.62 25.18
CA ASP A 47 -8.42 -40.72 23.99
C ASP A 47 -9.16 -41.45 22.86
N LYS A 48 -9.60 -42.69 23.11
CA LYS A 48 -10.36 -43.49 22.14
C LYS A 48 -11.71 -42.87 21.77
N TRP A 49 -12.39 -42.33 22.78
CA TRP A 49 -13.66 -41.62 22.59
C TRP A 49 -13.51 -40.42 21.66
N THR A 50 -12.48 -39.57 21.94
CA THR A 50 -12.25 -38.33 21.18
C THR A 50 -11.74 -38.66 19.76
N LEU A 51 -10.76 -39.56 19.64
CA LEU A 51 -10.25 -39.93 18.34
C LEU A 51 -11.33 -40.54 17.42
N ALA A 52 -12.12 -41.47 17.92
CA ALA A 52 -13.13 -42.16 17.11
C ALA A 52 -14.30 -41.25 16.70
N ARG A 53 -14.67 -40.31 17.53
CA ARG A 53 -15.81 -39.41 17.28
C ARG A 53 -15.41 -38.08 16.64
N ASP A 54 -14.35 -37.47 17.14
CA ASP A 54 -13.99 -36.09 16.80
C ASP A 54 -12.74 -36.00 15.90
N GLY A 55 -12.03 -37.12 15.76
CA GLY A 55 -10.87 -37.23 14.88
C GLY A 55 -9.54 -36.79 15.50
N MET A 56 -8.45 -36.89 14.72
CA MET A 56 -7.07 -36.67 15.17
C MET A 56 -6.86 -35.23 15.70
N LYS A 57 -7.45 -34.22 15.06
CA LYS A 57 -7.33 -32.83 15.53
C LYS A 57 -7.87 -32.67 16.94
N ALA A 58 -9.04 -33.21 17.22
CA ALA A 58 -9.65 -33.12 18.55
C ALA A 58 -8.85 -33.91 19.60
N LEU A 59 -8.25 -35.04 19.23
CA LEU A 59 -7.34 -35.78 20.10
C LEU A 59 -6.16 -34.92 20.54
N LYS A 60 -5.49 -34.27 19.58
CA LYS A 60 -4.38 -33.36 19.85
C LYS A 60 -4.77 -32.16 20.71
N ASP A 61 -5.94 -31.60 20.45
CA ASP A 61 -6.38 -30.37 21.13
C ASP A 61 -6.92 -30.61 22.53
N LYS A 62 -7.53 -31.79 22.80
CA LYS A 62 -8.30 -32.05 24.03
C LYS A 62 -7.69 -33.09 24.94
N VAL A 63 -6.83 -33.99 24.44
CA VAL A 63 -6.36 -35.19 25.16
C VAL A 63 -4.85 -35.25 25.25
N GLU A 64 -4.13 -34.99 24.16
CA GLU A 64 -2.67 -35.04 24.17
C GLU A 64 -2.09 -33.98 25.12
N PRO A 65 -1.09 -34.35 25.93
CA PRO A 65 -0.40 -33.39 26.78
C PRO A 65 0.28 -32.31 25.95
N TYR A 66 0.11 -31.07 26.33
CA TYR A 66 0.80 -29.95 25.69
C TYR A 66 2.23 -29.82 26.20
N ILE A 67 3.11 -29.41 25.31
CA ILE A 67 4.49 -29.11 25.68
C ILE A 67 4.53 -27.79 26.44
N VAL A 68 4.90 -27.84 27.71
CA VAL A 68 5.14 -26.64 28.53
C VAL A 68 6.39 -25.94 28.01
N ARG A 69 6.25 -24.64 27.70
CA ARG A 69 7.37 -23.81 27.23
C ARG A 69 7.80 -22.88 28.32
N ASP A 70 9.10 -22.92 28.59
CA ASP A 70 9.70 -21.98 29.52
C ASP A 70 9.98 -20.64 28.82
N VAL A 71 9.08 -19.69 29.02
CA VAL A 71 9.21 -18.32 28.49
C VAL A 71 10.19 -17.49 29.35
N SER A 72 10.62 -18.01 30.52
CA SER A 72 11.52 -17.29 31.40
C SER A 72 12.90 -17.07 30.77
N ILE A 73 13.32 -17.97 29.88
CA ILE A 73 14.60 -17.90 29.16
C ILE A 73 14.66 -16.82 28.08
N LEU A 74 13.50 -16.31 27.61
CA LEU A 74 13.45 -15.27 26.56
C LEU A 74 13.76 -13.91 27.16
N GLU A 75 14.34 -13.05 26.33
CA GLU A 75 14.43 -11.62 26.59
C GLU A 75 13.20 -10.88 26.06
N VAL A 76 12.89 -9.70 26.68
CA VAL A 76 11.82 -8.85 26.18
C VAL A 76 12.23 -8.25 24.82
N GLY A 77 11.34 -8.34 23.85
CA GLY A 77 11.60 -7.89 22.47
C GLY A 77 12.47 -8.83 21.64
N GLN A 78 12.83 -10.02 22.15
CA GLN A 78 13.61 -11.01 21.40
C GLN A 78 12.76 -11.77 20.39
N VAL A 79 11.58 -12.23 20.80
CA VAL A 79 10.67 -13.03 19.97
C VAL A 79 9.31 -12.35 19.89
N LEU A 80 8.88 -11.97 18.68
CA LEU A 80 7.55 -11.50 18.42
C LEU A 80 6.68 -12.60 17.84
N ILE A 81 5.43 -12.65 18.27
CA ILE A 81 4.39 -13.51 17.67
C ILE A 81 3.50 -12.63 16.82
N ALA A 82 3.33 -12.98 15.54
CA ALA A 82 2.49 -12.24 14.61
C ALA A 82 1.27 -13.05 14.19
N ASP A 83 0.11 -12.43 14.22
CA ASP A 83 -1.14 -13.03 13.75
C ASP A 83 -2.15 -11.96 13.36
N GLY A 84 -3.17 -12.36 12.58
CA GLY A 84 -4.27 -11.52 12.14
C GLY A 84 -5.57 -11.84 12.86
N HIS A 85 -6.23 -10.81 13.38
CA HIS A 85 -7.54 -10.92 14.04
C HIS A 85 -8.61 -10.15 13.27
N THR A 86 -9.63 -10.84 12.75
CA THR A 86 -10.78 -10.16 12.12
C THR A 86 -11.59 -9.44 13.19
N LEU A 87 -11.67 -8.12 13.10
CA LEU A 87 -12.39 -7.29 14.03
C LEU A 87 -13.89 -7.65 14.08
N ASN A 88 -14.45 -7.74 15.26
CA ASN A 88 -15.87 -8.02 15.48
C ASN A 88 -16.73 -6.76 15.56
N PHE A 89 -16.17 -5.62 15.18
CA PHE A 89 -16.87 -4.37 14.95
C PHE A 89 -16.54 -3.84 13.54
N GLN A 90 -17.37 -2.95 13.04
CA GLN A 90 -17.20 -2.37 11.72
C GLN A 90 -16.41 -1.07 11.78
N VAL A 91 -15.65 -0.82 10.71
CA VAL A 91 -14.97 0.44 10.42
C VAL A 91 -15.46 1.00 9.08
N ILE A 92 -15.39 2.32 8.89
CA ILE A 92 -15.68 2.93 7.60
C ILE A 92 -14.57 2.59 6.61
N ASN A 93 -14.95 1.93 5.52
CA ASN A 93 -14.04 1.65 4.41
C ASN A 93 -13.74 2.97 3.66
N PRO A 94 -12.47 3.42 3.60
CA PRO A 94 -12.11 4.70 2.99
C PRO A 94 -12.37 4.76 1.48
N PHE A 95 -12.47 3.58 0.80
CA PHE A 95 -12.71 3.53 -0.65
C PHE A 95 -14.19 3.57 -1.02
N THR A 96 -15.05 3.00 -0.17
CA THR A 96 -16.49 2.88 -0.45
C THR A 96 -17.35 3.79 0.41
N GLY A 97 -16.81 4.38 1.48
CA GLY A 97 -17.54 5.15 2.48
C GLY A 97 -18.53 4.32 3.32
N ARG A 98 -18.53 2.99 3.18
CA ARG A 98 -19.48 2.09 3.85
C ARG A 98 -18.84 1.33 5.01
N PRO A 99 -19.62 0.99 6.05
CA PRO A 99 -19.14 0.11 7.12
C PRO A 99 -18.72 -1.25 6.58
N SER A 100 -17.55 -1.73 6.96
CA SER A 100 -17.01 -3.04 6.59
C SER A 100 -16.22 -3.65 7.75
N ARG A 101 -16.04 -4.97 7.73
CA ARG A 101 -15.09 -5.64 8.62
C ARG A 101 -13.67 -5.36 8.16
N ALA A 102 -12.76 -5.26 9.12
CA ALA A 102 -11.35 -5.14 8.90
C ALA A 102 -10.59 -6.21 9.70
N THR A 103 -9.32 -6.39 9.40
CA THR A 103 -8.43 -7.30 10.13
C THR A 103 -7.36 -6.47 10.84
N LEU A 104 -7.17 -6.72 12.13
CA LEU A 104 -6.06 -6.21 12.93
C LEU A 104 -4.89 -7.17 12.78
N ILE A 105 -3.77 -6.71 12.26
CA ILE A 105 -2.50 -7.43 12.34
C ILE A 105 -1.80 -6.99 13.60
N GLY A 106 -1.33 -7.94 14.41
CA GLY A 106 -0.65 -7.68 15.67
C GLY A 106 0.70 -8.40 15.77
N PHE A 107 1.68 -7.69 16.33
CA PHE A 107 2.97 -8.24 16.77
C PHE A 107 3.02 -8.15 18.30
N LEU A 108 3.01 -9.29 18.94
CA LEU A 108 2.98 -9.46 20.40
C LEU A 108 4.36 -9.92 20.87
N ASP A 109 4.95 -9.21 21.83
CA ASP A 109 6.16 -9.70 22.47
C ASP A 109 5.86 -10.91 23.36
N TRP A 110 6.51 -12.03 23.08
CA TRP A 110 6.20 -13.29 23.76
C TRP A 110 6.51 -13.24 25.26
N LYS A 111 7.57 -12.57 25.65
CA LYS A 111 8.00 -12.49 27.06
C LYS A 111 7.06 -11.65 27.91
N SER A 112 6.74 -10.45 27.47
CA SER A 112 5.87 -9.52 28.21
C SER A 112 4.37 -9.78 27.99
N GLY A 113 3.98 -10.41 26.87
CA GLY A 113 2.60 -10.54 26.46
C GLY A 113 1.98 -9.21 25.99
N GLY A 114 2.80 -8.18 25.74
CA GLY A 114 2.37 -6.88 25.25
C GLY A 114 2.29 -6.83 23.73
N LEU A 115 1.25 -6.22 23.18
CA LEU A 115 1.16 -5.91 21.76
C LEU A 115 2.01 -4.68 21.49
N VAL A 116 3.10 -4.85 20.75
CA VAL A 116 4.11 -3.80 20.52
C VAL A 116 3.99 -3.15 19.15
N GLY A 117 3.38 -3.85 18.20
CA GLY A 117 3.12 -3.30 16.86
C GLY A 117 1.81 -3.83 16.31
N TYR A 118 1.07 -2.97 15.59
CA TYR A 118 -0.20 -3.35 14.98
C TYR A 118 -0.56 -2.39 13.85
N ASP A 119 -1.43 -2.87 12.96
CA ASP A 119 -2.06 -2.10 11.90
C ASP A 119 -3.43 -2.70 11.55
N ILE A 120 -4.31 -1.92 10.91
CA ILE A 120 -5.64 -2.35 10.48
C ILE A 120 -5.68 -2.39 8.96
N MET A 121 -6.11 -3.52 8.41
CA MET A 121 -6.29 -3.72 6.97
C MET A 121 -7.71 -4.17 6.64
N LEU A 122 -8.23 -3.72 5.49
CA LEU A 122 -9.55 -4.15 4.99
C LEU A 122 -9.47 -5.53 4.34
N GLU A 123 -8.37 -5.79 3.65
CA GLU A 123 -8.02 -7.07 3.05
C GLU A 123 -6.59 -7.43 3.46
N GLU A 124 -6.33 -8.73 3.64
CA GLU A 124 -5.01 -9.21 4.01
C GLU A 124 -3.98 -8.85 2.93
N ASN A 125 -3.04 -7.98 3.27
CA ASN A 125 -1.97 -7.57 2.39
C ASN A 125 -0.63 -7.47 3.13
N THR A 126 0.42 -7.60 2.36
CA THR A 126 1.80 -7.60 2.84
C THR A 126 2.21 -6.26 3.48
N GLN A 127 1.65 -5.15 2.98
CA GLN A 127 2.03 -3.82 3.43
C GLN A 127 1.60 -3.53 4.87
N ASN A 128 0.36 -3.88 5.23
CA ASN A 128 -0.10 -3.67 6.60
C ASN A 128 0.67 -4.54 7.60
N ILE A 129 1.10 -5.76 7.18
CA ILE A 129 1.98 -6.59 8.01
C ILE A 129 3.35 -5.90 8.19
N ALA A 130 3.90 -5.33 7.12
CA ALA A 130 5.16 -4.59 7.20
C ALA A 130 5.03 -3.34 8.10
N ASN A 131 3.92 -2.61 8.01
CA ASN A 131 3.65 -1.45 8.87
C ASN A 131 3.55 -1.87 10.33
N ALA A 132 2.85 -2.95 10.63
CA ALA A 132 2.73 -3.46 11.98
C ALA A 132 4.11 -3.87 12.55
N LEU A 133 4.96 -4.52 11.74
CA LEU A 133 6.35 -4.86 12.11
C LEU A 133 7.19 -3.60 12.32
N ARG A 134 7.11 -2.62 11.41
CA ARG A 134 7.77 -1.32 11.54
C ARG A 134 7.40 -0.64 12.85
N ASN A 135 6.10 -0.57 13.14
CA ASN A 135 5.59 0.02 14.37
C ASN A 135 6.09 -0.74 15.61
N ALA A 136 6.17 -2.08 15.54
CA ALA A 136 6.75 -2.89 16.63
C ALA A 136 8.20 -2.52 16.88
N ILE A 137 9.03 -2.46 15.84
CA ILE A 137 10.45 -2.13 15.93
C ILE A 137 10.66 -0.72 16.53
N LEU A 138 9.91 0.28 16.04
CA LEU A 138 10.02 1.66 16.54
C LEU A 138 9.51 1.80 17.98
N ASN A 139 8.39 1.15 18.33
CA ASN A 139 7.85 1.21 19.69
C ASN A 139 8.75 0.52 20.71
N MET A 140 9.47 -0.52 20.32
CA MET A 140 10.45 -1.20 21.16
C MET A 140 11.83 -0.54 21.11
N ASP A 141 12.12 0.24 20.08
CA ASP A 141 13.47 0.71 19.74
C ASP A 141 14.45 -0.48 19.63
N LYS A 142 13.97 -1.61 19.13
CA LYS A 142 14.72 -2.86 18.99
C LYS A 142 14.21 -3.70 17.82
N VAL A 143 15.11 -4.24 17.02
CA VAL A 143 14.81 -5.27 16.02
C VAL A 143 14.70 -6.62 16.72
N PRO A 144 13.60 -7.39 16.57
CA PRO A 144 13.48 -8.71 17.15
C PRO A 144 14.42 -9.71 16.43
N GLU A 145 14.93 -10.68 17.15
CA GLU A 145 15.74 -11.76 16.58
C GLU A 145 14.87 -12.77 15.82
N TYR A 146 13.66 -13.02 16.34
CA TYR A 146 12.74 -14.02 15.79
C TYR A 146 11.34 -13.43 15.65
N VAL A 147 10.69 -13.75 14.52
CA VAL A 147 9.26 -13.51 14.32
C VAL A 147 8.57 -14.84 14.10
N TYR A 148 7.73 -15.21 15.05
CA TYR A 148 6.91 -16.40 15.01
C TYR A 148 5.54 -16.07 14.40
N GLN A 149 5.19 -16.71 13.28
CA GLN A 149 4.01 -16.36 12.49
C GLN A 149 3.32 -17.59 11.91
N ASP A 150 2.03 -17.42 11.52
CA ASP A 150 1.30 -18.46 10.81
C ASP A 150 1.82 -18.63 9.37
N ASN A 151 1.44 -19.75 8.76
CA ASN A 151 1.74 -20.09 7.37
C ASN A 151 0.91 -19.31 6.34
N GLY A 152 0.29 -18.18 6.71
CA GLY A 152 -0.50 -17.33 5.84
C GLY A 152 0.28 -16.85 4.60
N ARG A 153 -0.40 -16.71 3.45
CA ARG A 153 0.23 -16.31 2.18
C ARG A 153 0.90 -14.94 2.26
N ALA A 154 0.31 -14.00 2.99
CA ALA A 154 0.85 -12.66 3.12
C ALA A 154 2.16 -12.65 3.92
N PHE A 155 2.26 -13.46 4.98
CA PHE A 155 3.49 -13.64 5.76
C PHE A 155 4.59 -14.37 4.98
N LYS A 156 4.22 -15.25 4.05
CA LYS A 156 5.15 -15.97 3.16
C LYS A 156 5.46 -15.24 1.86
N SER A 157 5.05 -14.00 1.73
CA SER A 157 5.27 -13.24 0.51
C SER A 157 6.75 -13.05 0.21
N LYS A 158 7.08 -12.85 -1.06
CA LYS A 158 8.43 -12.54 -1.52
C LYS A 158 9.00 -11.27 -0.90
N PHE A 159 8.13 -10.37 -0.48
CA PHE A 159 8.50 -9.13 0.20
C PHE A 159 9.21 -9.40 1.54
N PHE A 160 8.73 -10.37 2.32
CA PHE A 160 9.35 -10.74 3.59
C PHE A 160 10.54 -11.69 3.44
N ASN A 161 10.43 -12.68 2.55
CA ASN A 161 11.40 -13.77 2.45
C ASN A 161 12.38 -13.62 1.26
N GLY A 162 12.21 -12.59 0.42
CA GLY A 162 13.03 -12.41 -0.78
C GLY A 162 12.49 -13.12 -2.02
N ASP A 163 13.08 -12.79 -3.17
CA ASP A 163 12.87 -13.46 -4.45
C ASP A 163 14.26 -13.72 -5.06
N SER A 164 14.58 -14.96 -5.39
CA SER A 164 15.84 -15.39 -6.00
C SER A 164 16.26 -14.55 -7.23
N LYS A 165 15.30 -13.98 -7.95
CA LYS A 165 15.58 -13.09 -9.09
C LYS A 165 16.23 -11.76 -8.70
N PHE A 166 16.10 -11.35 -7.45
CA PHE A 166 16.65 -10.09 -6.94
C PHE A 166 17.80 -10.29 -5.96
N GLU A 167 18.01 -11.51 -5.45
CA GLU A 167 19.10 -11.85 -4.53
C GLU A 167 20.47 -11.59 -5.18
N GLU A 168 20.64 -11.97 -6.46
CA GLU A 168 21.86 -11.70 -7.24
C GLU A 168 22.15 -10.21 -7.40
N LEU A 169 21.12 -9.36 -7.24
CA LEU A 169 21.23 -7.90 -7.32
C LEU A 169 21.38 -7.24 -5.95
N GLY A 170 21.51 -8.02 -4.87
CA GLY A 170 21.61 -7.52 -3.49
C GLY A 170 20.27 -7.06 -2.89
N PHE A 171 19.13 -7.42 -3.48
CA PHE A 171 17.81 -7.10 -2.96
C PHE A 171 17.19 -8.33 -2.31
N THR A 172 17.41 -8.49 -1.02
CA THR A 172 16.91 -9.58 -0.18
C THR A 172 15.56 -9.23 0.47
N GLY A 173 14.90 -10.21 1.08
CA GLY A 173 13.66 -10.00 1.82
C GLY A 173 13.84 -9.10 3.05
N ILE A 174 12.74 -8.54 3.56
CA ILE A 174 12.78 -7.64 4.74
C ILE A 174 13.38 -8.35 5.95
N TYR A 175 13.03 -9.61 6.20
CA TYR A 175 13.55 -10.34 7.36
C TYR A 175 15.06 -10.46 7.30
N GLU A 176 15.60 -10.81 6.14
CA GLU A 176 17.05 -10.93 5.96
C GLU A 176 17.77 -9.59 6.11
N LYS A 177 17.22 -8.51 5.53
CA LYS A 177 17.78 -7.15 5.67
C LYS A 177 17.82 -6.67 7.11
N LEU A 178 16.84 -7.07 7.92
CA LEU A 178 16.75 -6.70 9.33
C LEU A 178 17.45 -7.71 10.25
N GLY A 179 17.99 -8.82 9.73
CA GLY A 179 18.59 -9.88 10.53
C GLY A 179 17.57 -10.68 11.36
N ILE A 180 16.28 -10.68 10.94
CA ILE A 180 15.20 -11.38 11.62
C ILE A 180 15.09 -12.82 11.10
N THR A 181 15.01 -13.79 11.98
CA THR A 181 14.75 -15.19 11.62
C THR A 181 13.24 -15.48 11.71
N PRO A 182 12.55 -15.71 10.56
CA PRO A 182 11.16 -16.09 10.60
C PRO A 182 10.97 -17.54 11.04
N VAL A 183 10.05 -17.78 11.96
CA VAL A 183 9.67 -19.12 12.43
C VAL A 183 8.20 -19.35 12.08
N TYR A 184 7.95 -20.32 11.21
CA TYR A 184 6.59 -20.63 10.77
C TYR A 184 5.95 -21.69 11.65
N ALA A 185 4.70 -21.45 12.04
CA ALA A 185 3.91 -22.41 12.80
C ALA A 185 3.71 -23.70 11.99
N THR A 186 4.04 -24.86 12.58
CA THR A 186 3.61 -26.13 11.99
C THR A 186 2.11 -26.28 12.16
N PRO A 187 1.38 -26.76 11.13
CA PRO A 187 -0.06 -26.98 11.22
C PRO A 187 -0.40 -27.82 12.47
N TYR A 188 -1.47 -27.45 13.17
CA TYR A 188 -1.96 -28.11 14.39
C TYR A 188 -1.03 -28.06 15.62
N ASN A 189 -0.11 -27.11 15.68
CA ASN A 189 0.75 -26.94 16.84
C ASN A 189 0.21 -25.78 17.71
N ALA A 190 -0.01 -26.04 18.99
CA ALA A 190 -0.60 -25.13 19.99
C ALA A 190 0.23 -23.82 20.26
N ARG A 191 1.12 -23.44 19.35
CA ARG A 191 2.06 -22.32 19.54
C ARG A 191 1.41 -20.95 19.39
N ALA A 192 0.36 -20.84 18.56
CA ALA A 192 -0.38 -19.61 18.34
C ALA A 192 -1.26 -19.19 19.52
N LYS A 193 -1.48 -20.06 20.51
CA LYS A 193 -2.42 -19.82 21.62
C LYS A 193 -2.12 -18.59 22.48
N VAL A 194 -0.91 -18.05 22.45
CA VAL A 194 -0.59 -16.86 23.25
C VAL A 194 -1.22 -15.63 22.66
N ILE A 195 -1.07 -15.40 21.35
CA ILE A 195 -1.67 -14.25 20.65
C ILE A 195 -3.19 -14.45 20.50
N GLU A 196 -3.66 -15.70 20.25
CA GLU A 196 -5.09 -16.00 20.24
C GLU A 196 -5.76 -15.63 21.57
N ARG A 197 -5.10 -15.93 22.71
CA ARG A 197 -5.60 -15.55 24.04
C ARG A 197 -5.62 -14.03 24.23
N PHE A 198 -4.62 -13.33 23.70
CA PHE A 198 -4.62 -11.88 23.68
C PHE A 198 -5.81 -11.33 22.88
N PHE A 199 -6.09 -11.88 21.70
CA PHE A 199 -7.23 -11.45 20.89
C PHE A 199 -8.58 -11.81 21.53
N LEU A 200 -8.69 -12.91 22.27
CA LEU A 200 -9.89 -13.20 23.05
C LEU A 200 -10.12 -12.14 24.13
N ASP A 201 -9.09 -11.72 24.84
CA ASP A 201 -9.19 -10.65 25.84
C ASP A 201 -9.50 -9.29 25.18
N PHE A 202 -8.88 -8.99 24.04
CA PHE A 202 -9.18 -7.82 23.22
C PHE A 202 -10.66 -7.79 22.81
N GLN A 203 -11.18 -8.92 22.37
CA GLN A 203 -12.59 -9.05 22.01
C GLN A 203 -13.52 -8.76 23.21
N GLU A 204 -13.23 -9.37 24.37
CA GLU A 204 -14.08 -9.23 25.55
C GLU A 204 -14.02 -7.85 26.19
N SER A 205 -12.83 -7.25 26.24
CA SER A 205 -12.60 -6.02 27.00
C SER A 205 -12.60 -4.75 26.13
N PHE A 206 -12.50 -4.85 24.81
CA PHE A 206 -12.50 -3.72 23.89
C PHE A 206 -13.56 -3.80 22.80
N GLU A 207 -13.58 -4.86 21.97
CA GLU A 207 -14.46 -4.90 20.80
C GLU A 207 -15.95 -4.84 21.18
N LYS A 208 -16.34 -5.49 22.29
CA LYS A 208 -17.71 -5.45 22.80
C LYS A 208 -18.16 -4.07 23.28
N LEU A 209 -17.23 -3.16 23.55
CA LEU A 209 -17.54 -1.77 23.90
C LEU A 209 -17.79 -0.89 22.68
N MET A 210 -17.40 -1.37 21.49
CA MET A 210 -17.52 -0.59 20.26
C MET A 210 -18.98 -0.47 19.83
N PRO A 211 -19.47 0.74 19.53
CA PRO A 211 -20.84 0.94 19.05
C PRO A 211 -21.18 0.16 17.78
N SER A 212 -20.18 -0.05 16.92
CA SER A 212 -20.32 -0.81 15.68
C SER A 212 -20.03 -2.31 15.82
N TYR A 213 -20.09 -2.86 17.04
CA TYR A 213 -19.89 -4.29 17.32
C TYR A 213 -20.94 -5.15 16.65
N ILE A 214 -20.54 -6.23 15.97
CA ILE A 214 -21.44 -7.11 15.19
C ILE A 214 -21.41 -8.58 15.64
N GLY A 215 -20.55 -8.93 16.58
CA GLY A 215 -20.38 -10.28 17.08
C GLY A 215 -19.46 -11.18 16.25
N THR A 216 -19.04 -12.28 16.86
CA THR A 216 -18.08 -13.24 16.26
C THR A 216 -18.74 -14.22 15.30
N SER A 217 -19.97 -14.63 15.59
CA SER A 217 -20.73 -15.64 14.84
C SER A 217 -22.21 -15.31 14.85
N ILE A 218 -22.99 -16.07 14.10
CA ILE A 218 -24.46 -15.94 14.07
C ILE A 218 -25.05 -16.12 15.46
N ASP A 219 -24.52 -17.06 16.25
CA ASP A 219 -25.02 -17.37 17.59
C ASP A 219 -24.63 -16.31 18.64
N ASN A 220 -23.54 -15.58 18.40
CA ASN A 220 -23.00 -14.55 19.30
C ASN A 220 -23.29 -13.11 18.82
N LYS A 221 -24.30 -12.94 17.97
CA LYS A 221 -24.71 -11.60 17.54
C LYS A 221 -25.33 -10.81 18.69
N PRO A 222 -25.05 -9.49 18.76
CA PRO A 222 -25.77 -8.61 19.68
C PRO A 222 -27.28 -8.66 19.43
N ALA A 223 -28.08 -8.50 20.48
CA ALA A 223 -29.55 -8.58 20.39
C ALA A 223 -30.12 -7.65 19.30
N TYR A 224 -29.60 -6.43 19.18
CA TYR A 224 -30.05 -5.47 18.16
C TYR A 224 -29.81 -5.90 16.71
N MET A 225 -28.96 -6.89 16.46
CA MET A 225 -28.75 -7.44 15.12
C MET A 225 -29.73 -8.56 14.76
N ASN A 226 -30.54 -9.03 15.71
CA ASN A 226 -31.53 -10.06 15.44
C ASN A 226 -32.68 -9.53 14.59
N ARG A 227 -33.19 -10.37 13.67
CA ARG A 227 -34.12 -9.94 12.62
C ARG A 227 -35.40 -9.30 13.20
N ASN A 228 -35.96 -9.84 14.26
CA ASN A 228 -37.26 -9.43 14.83
C ASN A 228 -37.14 -8.57 16.10
N GLU A 229 -35.91 -8.16 16.47
CA GLU A 229 -35.67 -7.39 17.67
C GLU A 229 -35.86 -5.90 17.42
N LYS A 230 -36.99 -5.32 17.89
CA LYS A 230 -37.30 -3.91 17.67
C LYS A 230 -36.77 -2.99 18.78
N LEU A 231 -36.92 -3.42 20.04
CA LEU A 231 -36.55 -2.61 21.21
C LEU A 231 -35.05 -2.31 21.23
N HIS A 232 -34.20 -3.35 21.11
CA HIS A 232 -32.76 -3.19 21.14
C HIS A 232 -32.25 -2.40 19.93
N LYS A 233 -32.89 -2.52 18.75
CA LYS A 233 -32.56 -1.70 17.58
C LYS A 233 -32.82 -0.22 17.82
N GLN A 234 -33.96 0.12 18.45
CA GLN A 234 -34.27 1.51 18.80
C GLN A 234 -33.28 2.09 19.82
N ILE A 235 -32.96 1.34 20.88
CA ILE A 235 -31.98 1.73 21.89
C ILE A 235 -30.58 1.91 21.25
N HIS A 236 -30.18 0.97 20.41
CA HIS A 236 -28.89 1.03 19.72
C HIS A 236 -28.83 2.23 18.78
N ALA A 237 -29.88 2.48 17.99
CA ALA A 237 -29.94 3.63 17.08
C ALA A 237 -29.83 4.98 17.81
N GLN A 238 -30.33 5.08 19.02
CA GLN A 238 -30.23 6.30 19.84
C GLN A 238 -28.85 6.51 20.47
N LYS A 239 -28.16 5.41 20.87
CA LYS A 239 -26.92 5.46 21.65
C LYS A 239 -25.65 5.20 20.87
N ALA A 240 -25.71 4.58 19.71
CA ALA A 240 -24.56 4.00 19.01
C ALA A 240 -24.49 4.44 17.54
N ASN A 241 -24.63 5.74 17.27
CA ASN A 241 -24.55 6.30 15.92
C ASN A 241 -23.09 6.54 15.44
N PHE A 242 -22.15 5.72 15.89
CA PHE A 242 -20.74 5.92 15.57
C PHE A 242 -20.11 4.66 15.02
N VAL A 243 -19.64 4.75 13.78
CA VAL A 243 -18.75 3.76 13.16
C VAL A 243 -17.40 4.45 12.93
N PRO A 244 -16.33 4.00 13.60
CA PRO A 244 -15.02 4.65 13.46
C PRO A 244 -14.45 4.47 12.05
N ASN A 245 -13.70 5.43 11.56
CA ASN A 245 -12.78 5.20 10.48
C ASN A 245 -11.52 4.43 10.98
N ILE A 246 -10.64 4.03 10.06
CA ILE A 246 -9.43 3.24 10.42
C ILE A 246 -8.54 3.99 11.41
N GLU A 247 -8.30 5.29 11.20
CA GLU A 247 -7.47 6.12 12.07
C GLU A 247 -8.06 6.24 13.48
N GLN A 248 -9.37 6.48 13.58
CA GLN A 248 -10.09 6.52 14.86
C GLN A 248 -10.03 5.17 15.57
N ALA A 249 -10.17 4.06 14.84
CA ALA A 249 -10.05 2.72 15.41
C ALA A 249 -8.63 2.47 15.97
N LEU A 250 -7.58 2.88 15.25
CA LEU A 250 -6.20 2.78 15.71
C LEU A 250 -5.96 3.62 16.99
N ILE A 251 -6.53 4.82 17.06
CA ILE A 251 -6.42 5.67 18.27
C ILE A 251 -7.13 4.99 19.45
N LEU A 252 -8.34 4.47 19.25
CA LEU A 252 -9.08 3.77 20.32
C LEU A 252 -8.35 2.52 20.80
N ILE A 253 -7.77 1.75 19.89
CA ILE A 253 -6.93 0.59 20.25
C ILE A 253 -5.71 1.02 21.03
N LYS A 254 -5.05 2.12 20.64
CA LYS A 254 -3.91 2.67 21.37
C LYS A 254 -4.25 3.04 22.81
N GLU A 255 -5.41 3.68 23.02
CA GLU A 255 -5.85 4.03 24.37
C GLU A 255 -6.20 2.77 25.21
N TRP A 256 -6.87 1.79 24.62
CA TRP A 256 -7.10 0.52 25.28
C TRP A 256 -5.79 -0.22 25.61
N LEU A 257 -4.79 -0.17 24.73
CA LEU A 257 -3.49 -0.78 24.99
C LEU A 257 -2.75 -0.14 26.17
N LYS A 258 -2.90 1.15 26.42
CA LYS A 258 -2.36 1.80 27.64
C LYS A 258 -2.96 1.15 28.90
N PHE A 259 -4.27 0.95 28.91
CA PHE A 259 -4.93 0.22 30.00
C PHE A 259 -4.44 -1.22 30.08
N LYS A 260 -4.38 -1.95 28.95
CA LYS A 260 -3.92 -3.34 28.92
C LYS A 260 -2.48 -3.48 29.41
N HIS A 261 -1.59 -2.60 28.99
CA HIS A 261 -0.19 -2.62 29.42
C HIS A 261 0.01 -2.25 30.91
N SER A 262 -0.95 -1.61 31.54
CA SER A 262 -0.93 -1.39 32.99
C SER A 262 -1.29 -2.63 33.81
N GLN A 263 -1.81 -3.69 33.15
CA GLN A 263 -2.18 -4.95 33.80
C GLN A 263 -0.95 -5.82 34.10
N PRO A 264 -1.04 -6.75 35.06
CA PRO A 264 0.05 -7.69 35.34
C PRO A 264 0.48 -8.49 34.11
N CYS A 265 1.79 -8.64 33.93
CA CYS A 265 2.34 -9.45 32.86
C CYS A 265 1.93 -10.93 33.03
N PRO A 266 1.44 -11.60 31.97
CA PRO A 266 1.04 -13.01 32.04
C PRO A 266 2.16 -13.95 32.51
N ASN A 267 3.40 -13.65 32.15
CA ASN A 267 4.58 -14.46 32.43
C ASN A 267 5.35 -13.98 33.69
N ASN A 268 5.01 -12.84 34.26
CA ASN A 268 5.58 -12.31 35.50
C ASN A 268 4.58 -11.39 36.22
N ARG A 269 3.75 -11.97 37.07
CA ARG A 269 2.68 -11.24 37.76
C ARG A 269 3.14 -10.13 38.70
N ASN A 270 4.42 -10.11 39.06
CA ASN A 270 4.99 -9.06 39.93
C ASN A 270 5.29 -7.75 39.18
N LYS A 271 5.21 -7.76 37.86
CA LYS A 271 5.45 -6.59 37.01
C LYS A 271 4.27 -6.40 36.06
N THR A 272 4.01 -5.15 35.69
CA THR A 272 3.06 -4.86 34.62
C THR A 272 3.70 -5.13 33.26
N ILE A 273 2.87 -5.28 32.21
CA ILE A 273 3.35 -5.40 30.84
C ILE A 273 4.22 -4.20 30.48
N ALA A 274 3.78 -2.97 30.80
CA ALA A 274 4.55 -1.75 30.57
C ALA A 274 5.92 -1.79 31.25
N GLN A 275 5.99 -2.20 32.53
CA GLN A 275 7.25 -2.35 33.24
C GLN A 275 8.18 -3.40 32.61
N MET A 276 7.62 -4.47 32.05
CA MET A 276 8.42 -5.45 31.31
C MET A 276 8.96 -4.84 30.02
N LEU A 277 8.16 -4.12 29.26
CA LEU A 277 8.60 -3.46 28.02
C LEU A 277 9.69 -2.39 28.25
N THR A 278 9.73 -1.75 29.42
CA THR A 278 10.82 -0.80 29.73
C THR A 278 12.18 -1.48 29.95
N THR A 279 12.24 -2.81 30.13
CA THR A 279 13.50 -3.54 30.25
C THR A 279 14.17 -3.86 28.93
N ILE A 280 13.56 -3.49 27.79
CA ILE A 280 14.13 -3.72 26.46
C ILE A 280 15.47 -2.97 26.32
N GLN A 281 16.49 -3.66 25.84
CA GLN A 281 17.75 -3.02 25.45
C GLN A 281 17.54 -2.27 24.14
N LYS A 282 17.56 -0.95 24.22
CA LYS A 282 17.34 -0.07 23.08
C LYS A 282 18.52 -0.07 22.13
N GLN A 283 18.25 -0.03 20.83
CA GLN A 283 19.26 -0.03 19.77
C GLN A 283 19.44 1.34 19.09
N ASN A 284 18.65 2.35 19.47
CA ASN A 284 18.62 3.69 18.87
C ASN A 284 18.40 3.64 17.35
N ILE A 285 17.29 3.02 16.96
CA ILE A 285 16.95 2.77 15.56
C ILE A 285 16.60 4.07 14.86
N ASP A 286 17.32 4.38 13.79
CA ASP A 286 16.98 5.48 12.88
C ASP A 286 15.75 5.10 12.02
N GLU A 287 14.68 5.83 12.21
CA GLU A 287 13.42 5.63 11.47
C GLU A 287 13.63 5.71 9.95
N SER A 288 14.46 6.63 9.46
CA SER A 288 14.74 6.80 8.04
C SER A 288 15.49 5.60 7.46
N GLN A 289 16.46 5.04 8.18
CA GLN A 289 17.18 3.84 7.78
C GLN A 289 16.28 2.61 7.79
N LEU A 290 15.41 2.50 8.81
CA LEU A 290 14.43 1.43 8.88
C LEU A 290 13.47 1.47 7.68
N ASP A 291 12.97 2.65 7.34
CA ASP A 291 12.08 2.83 6.18
C ASP A 291 12.76 2.44 4.87
N ASP A 292 14.03 2.79 4.69
CA ASP A 292 14.81 2.40 3.51
C ASP A 292 15.03 0.88 3.41
N LEU A 293 15.26 0.20 4.53
CA LEU A 293 15.40 -1.26 4.58
C LEU A 293 14.07 -1.96 4.28
N MET A 294 12.96 -1.36 4.70
CA MET A 294 11.61 -1.91 4.54
C MET A 294 10.94 -1.58 3.21
N MET A 295 11.61 -0.84 2.30
CA MET A 295 11.09 -0.60 0.95
C MET A 295 10.95 -1.90 0.16
N ASP A 296 9.82 -2.02 -0.54
CA ASP A 296 9.57 -3.10 -1.51
C ASP A 296 10.27 -2.83 -2.85
N THR A 297 10.43 -3.87 -3.64
CA THR A 297 11.25 -3.83 -4.85
C THR A 297 10.49 -4.36 -6.05
N VAL A 298 10.52 -3.64 -7.18
CA VAL A 298 9.88 -4.05 -8.44
C VAL A 298 10.71 -3.63 -9.64
N VAL A 299 10.73 -4.46 -10.69
CA VAL A 299 11.34 -4.08 -11.98
C VAL A 299 10.35 -3.26 -12.79
N LYS A 300 10.79 -2.11 -13.28
CA LYS A 300 10.05 -1.21 -14.16
C LYS A 300 10.89 -0.79 -15.35
N HIS A 301 10.27 -0.11 -16.30
CA HIS A 301 10.91 0.42 -17.49
C HIS A 301 11.01 1.94 -17.39
N ILE A 302 12.18 2.51 -17.70
CA ILE A 302 12.38 3.96 -17.77
C ILE A 302 11.84 4.43 -19.12
N GLY A 303 10.76 5.20 -19.09
CA GLY A 303 10.11 5.80 -20.26
C GLY A 303 10.52 7.27 -20.48
N ARG A 304 9.87 7.94 -21.46
CA ARG A 304 10.10 9.34 -21.77
C ARG A 304 9.83 10.28 -20.58
N ASN A 305 8.79 9.97 -19.82
CA ASN A 305 8.35 10.76 -18.67
C ASN A 305 8.86 10.18 -17.33
N GLY A 306 9.97 9.43 -17.35
CA GLY A 306 10.45 8.71 -16.18
C GLY A 306 9.80 7.33 -16.02
N ILE A 307 9.36 6.99 -14.82
CA ILE A 307 8.83 5.67 -14.48
C ILE A 307 7.34 5.78 -14.13
N ARG A 308 6.51 5.00 -14.80
CA ARG A 308 5.09 4.87 -14.47
C ARG A 308 4.89 3.73 -13.47
N PHE A 309 4.42 4.10 -12.28
CA PHE A 309 4.18 3.15 -11.18
C PHE A 309 2.90 3.53 -10.42
N LEU A 310 2.03 2.55 -10.10
CA LEU A 310 0.77 2.73 -9.38
C LEU A 310 -0.08 3.91 -9.89
N LYS A 311 -0.24 4.01 -11.22
CA LYS A 311 -1.00 5.07 -11.93
C LYS A 311 -0.42 6.48 -11.76
N ALA A 312 0.79 6.63 -11.24
CA ALA A 312 1.51 7.89 -11.15
C ALA A 312 2.81 7.82 -11.98
N ASP A 313 3.27 8.97 -12.43
CA ASP A 313 4.57 9.11 -13.09
C ASP A 313 5.58 9.70 -12.09
N TYR A 314 6.80 9.16 -12.10
CA TYR A 314 7.90 9.58 -11.24
C TYR A 314 9.08 10.00 -12.12
N PHE A 315 9.63 11.16 -11.84
CA PHE A 315 10.70 11.72 -12.66
C PHE A 315 11.82 12.33 -11.81
N ASN A 316 13.04 12.18 -12.32
CA ASN A 316 14.22 12.90 -11.87
C ASN A 316 15.07 13.22 -13.09
N ASP A 317 15.82 14.32 -13.05
CA ASP A 317 16.66 14.78 -14.16
C ASP A 317 17.75 13.76 -14.54
N ALA A 318 18.21 12.95 -13.58
CA ALA A 318 19.13 11.85 -13.83
C ALA A 318 18.58 10.76 -14.77
N LEU A 319 17.26 10.67 -14.92
CA LEU A 319 16.61 9.73 -15.84
C LEU A 319 16.47 10.27 -17.27
N TYR A 320 16.81 11.55 -17.46
CA TYR A 320 16.70 12.16 -18.77
C TYR A 320 17.67 11.53 -19.76
N GLY A 321 17.15 11.05 -20.88
CA GLY A 321 17.97 10.37 -21.90
C GLY A 321 18.24 8.88 -21.64
N ILE A 322 17.93 8.35 -20.44
CA ILE A 322 18.11 6.95 -20.10
C ILE A 322 16.86 6.16 -20.50
N ARG A 323 17.07 4.97 -21.03
CA ARG A 323 16.01 3.99 -21.37
C ARG A 323 16.44 2.60 -20.91
N GLY A 324 15.46 1.74 -20.67
CA GLY A 324 15.72 0.35 -20.31
C GLY A 324 15.02 -0.07 -19.00
N LYS A 325 15.34 -1.28 -18.55
CA LYS A 325 14.83 -1.82 -17.28
C LYS A 325 15.62 -1.25 -16.12
N CYS A 326 14.92 -1.01 -15.02
CA CYS A 326 15.49 -0.57 -13.76
C CYS A 326 14.78 -1.26 -12.59
N VAL A 327 15.42 -1.26 -11.45
CA VAL A 327 14.84 -1.71 -10.18
C VAL A 327 14.35 -0.48 -9.43
N VAL A 328 13.08 -0.52 -9.01
CA VAL A 328 12.42 0.53 -8.25
C VAL A 328 12.21 0.04 -6.84
N LYS A 329 12.71 0.77 -5.84
CA LYS A 329 12.34 0.62 -4.44
C LYS A 329 11.30 1.67 -4.06
N TYR A 330 10.27 1.26 -3.36
CA TYR A 330 9.17 2.13 -2.98
C TYR A 330 8.59 1.76 -1.61
N ASN A 331 8.03 2.75 -0.95
CA ASN A 331 7.24 2.57 0.27
C ASN A 331 5.77 2.86 -0.06
N LEU A 332 4.88 1.88 0.14
CA LEU A 332 3.45 2.07 -0.14
C LEU A 332 2.79 3.11 0.78
N ASN A 333 3.36 3.40 1.94
CA ASN A 333 2.86 4.43 2.84
C ASN A 333 3.24 5.84 2.40
N ASP A 334 4.37 5.96 1.68
CA ASP A 334 4.84 7.23 1.12
C ASP A 334 5.20 7.05 -0.35
N LEU A 335 4.24 7.30 -1.21
CA LEU A 335 4.39 7.29 -2.67
C LEU A 335 4.72 8.69 -3.22
N SER A 336 5.21 9.61 -2.40
CA SER A 336 5.68 10.91 -2.86
C SER A 336 6.95 10.79 -3.71
N TYR A 337 7.74 9.74 -3.47
CA TYR A 337 8.96 9.43 -4.20
C TYR A 337 9.21 7.93 -4.33
N ILE A 338 10.10 7.58 -5.25
CA ILE A 338 10.65 6.22 -5.43
C ILE A 338 12.18 6.31 -5.56
N LYS A 339 12.89 5.27 -5.12
CA LYS A 339 14.34 5.11 -5.32
C LYS A 339 14.59 4.18 -6.51
N ILE A 340 15.47 4.59 -7.40
CA ILE A 340 15.73 3.91 -8.68
C ILE A 340 17.15 3.38 -8.70
N TYR A 341 17.30 2.12 -9.09
CA TYR A 341 18.56 1.41 -9.19
C TYR A 341 18.74 0.82 -10.60
N SER A 342 19.99 0.70 -11.03
CA SER A 342 20.33 -0.03 -12.25
C SER A 342 20.01 -1.52 -12.09
N MET A 343 19.97 -2.28 -13.21
CA MET A 343 19.87 -3.76 -13.15
C MET A 343 21.13 -4.42 -12.57
N LYS A 344 22.15 -3.66 -12.21
CA LYS A 344 23.36 -4.11 -11.50
C LYS A 344 23.31 -3.79 -9.99
N GLY A 345 22.21 -3.20 -9.50
CA GLY A 345 22.05 -2.82 -8.09
C GLY A 345 22.62 -1.43 -7.72
N GLU A 346 23.15 -0.66 -8.68
CA GLU A 346 23.70 0.68 -8.42
C GLU A 346 22.57 1.70 -8.26
N PHE A 347 22.64 2.55 -7.24
CA PHE A 347 21.68 3.64 -7.04
C PHE A 347 21.81 4.68 -8.15
N LEU A 348 20.71 4.94 -8.87
CA LEU A 348 20.68 5.95 -9.92
C LEU A 348 20.18 7.30 -9.41
N CYS A 349 18.99 7.32 -8.81
CA CYS A 349 18.40 8.55 -8.25
C CYS A 349 17.17 8.26 -7.39
N ARG A 350 16.74 9.29 -6.65
CA ARG A 350 15.41 9.42 -6.10
C ARG A 350 14.56 10.18 -7.11
N ALA A 351 13.43 9.60 -7.52
CA ALA A 351 12.47 10.24 -8.41
C ALA A 351 11.21 10.61 -7.64
N ASP A 352 10.81 11.87 -7.74
CA ASP A 352 9.62 12.38 -7.08
C ASP A 352 8.40 12.20 -7.97
N ARG A 353 7.22 12.11 -7.34
CA ARG A 353 5.95 11.98 -8.04
C ARG A 353 5.67 13.24 -8.85
N VAL A 354 5.41 13.06 -10.14
CA VAL A 354 5.04 14.17 -11.04
C VAL A 354 3.60 14.58 -10.78
N THR A 355 3.39 15.83 -10.44
CA THR A 355 2.06 16.43 -10.35
C THR A 355 1.60 16.87 -11.73
N ALA A 356 0.35 16.59 -12.08
CA ALA A 356 -0.23 17.09 -13.32
C ALA A 356 -0.36 18.61 -13.25
N THR A 357 -0.01 19.29 -14.35
CA THR A 357 -0.17 20.74 -14.49
C THR A 357 -1.53 21.01 -15.12
N HIS A 358 -2.18 22.10 -14.73
CA HIS A 358 -3.45 22.52 -15.33
C HIS A 358 -3.29 22.68 -16.85
N PRO A 359 -4.14 22.07 -17.70
CA PRO A 359 -3.97 22.07 -19.16
C PRO A 359 -3.85 23.46 -19.78
N LEU A 360 -4.56 24.43 -19.22
CA LEU A 360 -4.58 25.82 -19.63
C LEU A 360 -4.03 26.75 -18.54
N ALA A 361 -2.97 26.32 -17.83
CA ALA A 361 -2.40 27.03 -16.69
C ALA A 361 -2.14 28.52 -16.96
N HIS A 362 -1.66 28.86 -18.16
CA HIS A 362 -1.34 30.22 -18.56
C HIS A 362 -2.57 31.10 -18.90
N LEU A 363 -3.76 30.47 -19.09
CA LEU A 363 -5.00 31.18 -19.47
C LEU A 363 -6.02 31.16 -18.35
N LEU A 364 -6.20 30.03 -17.67
CA LEU A 364 -7.28 29.78 -16.72
C LEU A 364 -6.78 29.32 -15.34
N GLY A 365 -5.47 29.08 -15.19
CA GLY A 365 -4.87 28.59 -13.94
C GLY A 365 -4.69 29.69 -12.91
N ASP A 366 -4.65 29.29 -11.65
CA ASP A 366 -4.28 30.16 -10.54
C ASP A 366 -2.80 30.57 -10.62
N VAL A 367 -2.38 31.51 -9.76
CA VAL A 367 -0.98 31.97 -9.71
C VAL A 367 0.00 30.81 -9.49
N LYS A 368 -0.37 29.83 -8.66
CA LYS A 368 0.41 28.63 -8.42
C LYS A 368 0.53 27.74 -9.65
N ASP A 369 -0.54 27.54 -10.40
CA ASP A 369 -0.55 26.77 -11.64
C ASP A 369 0.36 27.40 -12.70
N ILE A 370 0.34 28.72 -12.79
CA ILE A 370 1.18 29.48 -13.73
C ILE A 370 2.65 29.38 -13.34
N GLU A 371 2.97 29.45 -12.06
CA GLU A 371 4.33 29.30 -11.56
C GLU A 371 4.87 27.88 -11.78
N ASP A 372 4.09 26.85 -11.45
CA ASP A 372 4.42 25.44 -11.69
C ASP A 372 4.67 25.18 -13.17
N TYR A 373 3.81 25.68 -14.05
CA TYR A 373 3.98 25.58 -15.49
C TYR A 373 5.27 26.26 -15.98
N LYS A 374 5.56 27.46 -15.50
CA LYS A 374 6.80 28.19 -15.84
C LYS A 374 8.04 27.47 -15.35
N GLN A 375 8.02 26.90 -14.15
CA GLN A 375 9.12 26.11 -13.60
C GLN A 375 9.38 24.86 -14.45
N LYS A 376 8.34 24.12 -14.83
CA LYS A 376 8.45 22.92 -15.68
C LYS A 376 9.03 23.23 -17.06
N ILE A 377 8.61 24.34 -17.69
CA ILE A 377 9.19 24.79 -18.97
C ILE A 377 10.67 25.19 -18.81
N ARG A 378 11.01 25.92 -17.75
CA ARG A 378 12.41 26.28 -17.48
C ARG A 378 13.28 25.04 -17.32
N LYS A 379 12.80 24.07 -16.55
CA LYS A 379 13.50 22.79 -16.34
C LYS A 379 13.67 22.02 -17.65
N GLN A 380 12.64 21.94 -18.47
CA GLN A 380 12.70 21.31 -19.79
C GLN A 380 13.77 21.97 -20.69
N LYS A 381 13.81 23.32 -20.73
CA LYS A 381 14.82 24.07 -21.48
C LYS A 381 16.23 23.84 -20.94
N GLN A 382 16.41 23.74 -19.61
CA GLN A 382 17.71 23.44 -19.00
C GLN A 382 18.22 22.06 -19.42
N LEU A 383 17.37 21.02 -19.39
CA LEU A 383 17.73 19.68 -19.84
C LEU A 383 18.11 19.66 -21.34
N GLN A 384 17.34 20.36 -22.18
CA GLN A 384 17.65 20.51 -23.61
C GLN A 384 19.00 21.20 -23.83
N ASN A 385 19.25 22.32 -23.15
CA ASN A 385 20.49 23.06 -23.26
C ASN A 385 21.71 22.23 -22.80
N LYS A 386 21.54 21.45 -21.70
CA LYS A 386 22.59 20.52 -21.24
C LYS A 386 22.92 19.49 -22.31
N THR A 387 21.90 18.92 -22.97
CA THR A 387 22.11 17.96 -24.06
C THR A 387 22.80 18.61 -25.26
N ILE A 388 22.34 19.81 -25.67
CA ILE A 388 22.94 20.55 -26.78
C ILE A 388 24.42 20.85 -26.50
N LYS A 389 24.72 21.25 -25.25
CA LYS A 389 26.12 21.54 -24.85
C LYS A 389 26.96 20.28 -24.92
N ALA A 390 26.53 19.17 -24.38
CA ALA A 390 27.23 17.89 -24.41
C ALA A 390 27.46 17.40 -25.87
N VAL A 391 26.43 17.52 -26.72
CA VAL A 391 26.55 17.17 -28.13
C VAL A 391 27.57 18.07 -28.85
N LYS A 392 27.56 19.40 -28.57
CA LYS A 392 28.54 20.32 -29.17
C LYS A 392 29.99 20.03 -28.73
N GLU A 393 30.18 19.61 -27.48
CA GLU A 393 31.50 19.22 -26.96
C GLU A 393 32.00 17.92 -27.61
N HIS A 394 31.13 16.98 -28.00
CA HIS A 394 31.47 15.75 -28.70
C HIS A 394 31.62 15.93 -30.24
N PHE A 395 30.93 16.92 -30.81
CA PHE A 395 31.16 17.33 -32.20
C PHE A 395 32.39 18.27 -32.30
N SER A 396 33.54 17.82 -31.82
CA SER A 396 34.78 18.49 -32.15
C SER A 396 35.05 18.27 -33.63
N LEU A 397 35.33 19.33 -34.37
CA LEU A 397 35.68 19.27 -35.79
C LEU A 397 37.05 18.59 -36.03
N GLU A 398 37.74 18.18 -34.96
CA GLU A 398 39.07 17.55 -34.99
C GLU A 398 39.09 16.27 -35.83
N ASP A 399 38.04 15.42 -35.73
CA ASP A 399 37.96 14.22 -36.56
C ASP A 399 37.74 14.53 -38.05
N ILE A 400 37.01 15.61 -38.36
CA ILE A 400 36.76 16.06 -39.73
C ILE A 400 38.04 16.68 -40.28
N ASP A 401 38.78 17.43 -39.48
CA ASP A 401 40.05 18.04 -39.88
C ASP A 401 41.13 16.97 -40.06
N LEU A 402 41.13 15.90 -39.26
CA LEU A 402 42.00 14.74 -39.46
C LEU A 402 41.68 13.99 -40.76
N ILE A 403 40.39 13.81 -41.09
CA ILE A 403 39.97 13.19 -42.35
C ILE A 403 40.34 14.10 -43.53
N LYS A 404 40.13 15.41 -43.43
CA LYS A 404 40.54 16.39 -44.46
C LYS A 404 42.03 16.38 -44.70
N SER A 405 42.84 16.35 -43.64
CA SER A 405 44.31 16.28 -43.78
C SER A 405 44.75 15.01 -44.52
N LYS A 406 44.16 13.85 -44.18
CA LYS A 406 44.44 12.59 -44.88
C LYS A 406 43.98 12.58 -46.33
N LEU A 407 42.89 13.27 -46.67
CA LEU A 407 42.41 13.41 -48.04
C LEU A 407 43.33 14.35 -48.85
N ILE A 408 43.88 15.39 -48.22
CA ILE A 408 44.82 16.29 -48.82
C ILE A 408 46.17 15.56 -49.12
N ASP A 409 46.64 14.74 -48.18
CA ASP A 409 47.81 13.89 -48.32
C ASP A 409 47.65 12.82 -49.44
N ALA A 410 46.43 12.51 -49.83
CA ALA A 410 46.09 11.58 -50.91
C ALA A 410 45.95 12.23 -52.29
N GLU A 411 46.53 13.41 -52.50
CA GLU A 411 46.57 14.16 -53.78
C GLU A 411 45.20 14.64 -54.30
N ILE A 412 44.20 14.82 -53.43
CA ILE A 412 42.98 15.48 -53.84
C ILE A 412 43.17 16.98 -53.85
N SER A 413 42.95 17.63 -55.01
CA SER A 413 43.16 19.08 -55.14
C SER A 413 42.22 19.85 -54.18
N LYS A 414 42.74 20.94 -53.60
CA LYS A 414 41.98 21.80 -52.69
C LYS A 414 40.71 22.38 -53.33
N GLU A 415 40.68 22.50 -54.64
CA GLU A 415 39.56 23.05 -55.40
C GLU A 415 38.35 22.07 -55.47
N GLU A 416 38.58 20.75 -55.40
CA GLU A 416 37.55 19.73 -55.43
C GLU A 416 36.90 19.51 -54.04
N LEU A 417 37.51 20.01 -52.96
CA LEU A 417 36.99 19.92 -51.58
C LEU A 417 36.15 21.11 -51.15
N ILE A 418 36.07 22.16 -51.97
CA ILE A 418 35.20 23.29 -51.73
C ILE A 418 33.79 22.88 -52.21
N ILE A 419 33.09 22.13 -51.38
CA ILE A 419 31.64 22.13 -51.45
C ILE A 419 31.24 23.55 -51.10
N GLU A 420 30.87 24.36 -52.10
CA GLU A 420 30.16 25.60 -51.84
C GLU A 420 28.95 25.25 -50.94
N GLN A 421 29.14 25.38 -49.67
CA GLN A 421 27.99 25.53 -48.82
C GLN A 421 27.28 26.77 -49.35
N PRO A 422 26.00 26.69 -49.74
CA PRO A 422 25.27 27.90 -50.03
C PRO A 422 25.52 28.82 -48.85
N ALA A 423 26.14 29.93 -49.10
CA ALA A 423 26.41 30.94 -48.08
C ALA A 423 25.08 31.16 -47.41
N ILE A 424 24.93 30.62 -46.21
CA ILE A 424 23.99 31.19 -45.28
C ILE A 424 24.58 32.56 -45.05
N GLU A 425 24.16 33.52 -45.92
CA GLU A 425 24.36 34.92 -45.61
C GLU A 425 23.98 35.04 -44.14
N LYS A 426 25.02 35.17 -43.30
CA LYS A 426 24.81 35.83 -42.04
C LYS A 426 24.36 37.21 -42.44
N GLN A 427 23.07 37.37 -42.69
CA GLN A 427 22.47 38.64 -42.50
C GLN A 427 22.84 38.99 -41.06
N GLU A 428 23.93 39.73 -40.92
CA GLU A 428 24.08 40.61 -39.80
C GLU A 428 22.77 41.39 -39.79
N VAL A 429 21.87 40.88 -38.95
CA VAL A 429 20.76 41.67 -38.50
C VAL A 429 21.44 42.85 -37.78
N LYS A 430 21.87 43.87 -38.56
CA LYS A 430 21.98 45.19 -38.03
C LYS A 430 20.72 45.33 -37.22
N LYS A 431 20.91 45.43 -35.91
CA LYS A 431 19.88 45.93 -35.03
C LYS A 431 19.60 47.35 -35.47
N GLU A 432 18.95 47.50 -36.61
CA GLU A 432 18.09 48.66 -36.81
C GLU A 432 17.15 48.62 -35.63
N LYS A 433 17.29 49.61 -34.77
CA LYS A 433 16.27 49.97 -33.84
C LYS A 433 15.01 50.16 -34.69
N THR A 434 14.31 49.08 -34.97
CA THR A 434 12.93 49.12 -35.42
C THR A 434 12.25 49.96 -34.36
N LYS A 435 11.96 51.22 -34.70
CA LYS A 435 11.01 52.00 -34.01
C LYS A 435 9.85 51.05 -33.78
N GLN A 436 9.56 50.77 -32.53
CA GLN A 436 8.37 50.02 -32.14
C GLN A 436 7.24 50.71 -32.87
N PRO A 437 6.41 50.03 -33.64
CA PRO A 437 5.16 50.64 -34.12
C PRO A 437 4.42 51.03 -32.85
N GLU A 438 4.34 52.33 -32.62
CA GLU A 438 3.43 52.94 -31.67
C GLU A 438 2.07 52.38 -32.05
N ASN A 439 1.42 51.68 -31.11
CA ASN A 439 0.11 51.01 -31.14
C ASN A 439 0.12 49.49 -31.15
N TYR A 440 0.92 48.87 -30.29
CA TYR A 440 0.50 47.62 -29.69
C TYR A 440 -0.43 47.93 -28.54
N VAL A 441 -1.75 47.87 -28.82
CA VAL A 441 -2.78 47.89 -27.78
C VAL A 441 -2.62 46.62 -26.96
N GLN A 442 -1.79 46.68 -25.91
CA GLN A 442 -1.69 45.68 -24.88
C GLN A 442 -3.05 45.59 -24.16
N ASN A 443 -3.58 44.36 -24.08
CA ASN A 443 -4.70 43.99 -23.22
C ASN A 443 -6.13 44.43 -23.63
N ARG A 444 -6.55 44.22 -24.84
CA ARG A 444 -7.98 44.12 -25.12
C ARG A 444 -8.39 42.67 -25.21
N LYS A 445 -9.14 42.19 -24.19
CA LYS A 445 -9.81 40.87 -24.26
C LYS A 445 -10.80 40.92 -25.40
N ARG A 446 -10.70 40.01 -26.35
CA ARG A 446 -11.62 39.84 -27.46
C ARG A 446 -12.98 39.42 -26.89
N PRO A 447 -14.07 40.15 -27.08
CA PRO A 447 -15.39 39.73 -26.64
C PRO A 447 -15.88 38.55 -27.49
N ILE A 448 -16.82 37.79 -26.95
CA ILE A 448 -17.53 36.74 -27.71
C ILE A 448 -18.70 37.49 -28.41
N PHE A 449 -18.68 37.49 -29.72
CA PHE A 449 -19.69 38.15 -30.54
C PHE A 449 -20.89 37.22 -30.74
N LYS A 450 -22.09 37.76 -30.74
CA LYS A 450 -23.34 37.01 -30.98
C LYS A 450 -23.55 36.71 -32.46
N ASP A 451 -23.14 37.67 -33.33
CA ASP A 451 -23.26 37.58 -34.78
C ASP A 451 -22.14 38.34 -35.50
N ASN A 452 -22.08 38.22 -36.81
CA ASN A 452 -21.10 38.87 -37.65
C ASN A 452 -21.26 40.40 -37.67
N TYR A 453 -22.47 40.92 -37.45
CA TYR A 453 -22.73 42.32 -37.38
C TYR A 453 -22.07 42.96 -36.14
N GLU A 454 -22.28 42.37 -34.95
CA GLU A 454 -21.68 42.84 -33.71
C GLU A 454 -20.14 42.76 -33.78
N ARG A 455 -19.62 41.70 -34.44
CA ARG A 455 -18.20 41.57 -34.67
C ARG A 455 -17.62 42.64 -35.57
N TYR A 456 -18.31 42.97 -36.65
CA TYR A 456 -17.91 44.02 -37.59
C TYR A 456 -17.92 45.39 -36.91
N GLU A 457 -18.99 45.77 -36.24
CA GLU A 457 -19.12 47.06 -35.51
C GLU A 457 -17.99 47.18 -34.44
N TRP A 458 -17.69 46.09 -33.76
CA TRP A 458 -16.62 46.08 -32.77
C TRP A 458 -15.26 46.31 -33.40
N HIS A 459 -14.95 45.65 -34.53
CA HIS A 459 -13.69 45.88 -35.24
C HIS A 459 -13.57 47.25 -35.84
N MET A 460 -14.65 47.83 -36.29
CA MET A 460 -14.67 49.22 -36.80
C MET A 460 -14.41 50.23 -35.70
N LYS A 461 -14.92 49.96 -34.50
CA LYS A 461 -14.76 50.85 -33.34
C LYS A 461 -13.42 50.67 -32.63
N ASN A 462 -12.88 49.46 -32.56
CA ASN A 462 -11.75 49.12 -31.73
C ASN A 462 -10.50 48.70 -32.50
N GLY A 463 -10.57 48.51 -33.81
CA GLY A 463 -9.51 48.00 -34.67
C GLY A 463 -9.35 46.47 -34.60
N CYS A 464 -8.58 45.89 -35.53
CA CYS A 464 -8.28 44.47 -35.58
C CYS A 464 -7.11 44.11 -34.64
N ILE A 465 -7.23 43.06 -33.85
CA ILE A 465 -6.21 42.64 -32.87
C ILE A 465 -5.11 41.76 -33.51
N GLY A 466 -5.37 41.12 -34.64
CA GLY A 466 -4.42 40.27 -35.33
C GLY A 466 -4.69 40.07 -36.81
N ASN A 467 -3.85 39.27 -37.47
CA ASN A 467 -3.99 38.98 -38.90
C ASN A 467 -5.29 38.22 -39.21
N GLU A 468 -5.71 37.34 -38.32
CA GLU A 468 -6.99 36.60 -38.44
C GLU A 468 -8.20 37.53 -38.48
N ASP A 469 -8.21 38.60 -37.68
CA ASP A 469 -9.30 39.56 -37.69
C ASP A 469 -9.30 40.41 -38.97
N ARG A 470 -8.12 40.75 -39.51
CA ARG A 470 -8.00 41.44 -40.78
C ARG A 470 -8.49 40.62 -41.95
N GLN A 471 -8.12 39.33 -41.94
CA GLN A 471 -8.58 38.39 -42.95
C GLN A 471 -10.09 38.20 -42.87
N TRP A 472 -10.63 37.90 -41.69
CA TRP A 472 -12.07 37.81 -41.50
C TRP A 472 -12.81 39.08 -41.93
N LEU A 473 -12.31 40.26 -41.56
CA LEU A 473 -12.93 41.54 -41.95
C LEU A 473 -12.96 41.72 -43.47
N SER A 474 -11.88 41.37 -44.17
CA SER A 474 -11.80 41.45 -45.63
C SER A 474 -12.74 40.47 -46.33
N GLU A 475 -12.95 39.28 -45.74
CA GLU A 475 -13.89 38.28 -46.25
C GLU A 475 -15.34 38.68 -45.98
N TYR A 476 -15.63 39.22 -44.78
CA TYR A 476 -16.96 39.65 -44.37
C TYR A 476 -17.46 40.85 -45.21
N ILE A 477 -16.66 41.84 -45.50
CA ILE A 477 -17.01 42.99 -46.36
C ILE A 477 -17.41 42.53 -47.79
N ARG A 478 -16.91 41.37 -48.24
CA ARG A 478 -17.23 40.79 -49.57
C ARG A 478 -18.43 39.87 -49.54
N SER A 479 -18.96 39.55 -48.36
CA SER A 479 -20.06 38.62 -48.20
C SER A 479 -21.41 39.23 -48.65
N GLU A 480 -22.36 38.35 -49.03
CA GLU A 480 -23.70 38.77 -49.35
C GLU A 480 -24.43 39.36 -48.13
N GLU A 481 -24.13 38.86 -46.92
CA GLU A 481 -24.67 39.35 -45.66
C GLU A 481 -24.32 40.84 -45.45
N PHE A 482 -23.07 41.21 -45.69
CA PHE A 482 -22.62 42.62 -45.59
C PHE A 482 -23.32 43.51 -46.59
N LYS A 483 -23.46 43.08 -47.86
CA LYS A 483 -24.14 43.83 -48.89
C LYS A 483 -25.61 44.13 -48.56
N ILE A 484 -26.31 43.15 -48.01
CA ILE A 484 -27.72 43.27 -47.60
C ILE A 484 -27.86 44.29 -46.44
N ILE A 485 -26.89 44.34 -45.51
CA ILE A 485 -26.98 45.18 -44.32
C ILE A 485 -26.48 46.59 -44.57
N TYR A 486 -25.43 46.78 -45.37
CA TYR A 486 -24.72 48.06 -45.50
C TYR A 486 -24.75 48.68 -46.91
N GLU A 487 -25.05 47.92 -47.96
CA GLU A 487 -25.20 48.41 -49.29
C GLU A 487 -26.73 48.50 -49.64
N LYS A 488 -27.37 49.69 -49.34
CA LYS A 488 -28.68 50.01 -49.81
C LYS A 488 -28.55 50.96 -50.98
#